data_49941284b31436a552a31c6a5f37de58
#
_entry.id   49941284b31436a552a31c6a5f37de58
#
_cell.length_a   1.000
_cell.length_b   1.000
_cell.length_c   1.000
_cell.angle_alpha   90.00
_cell.angle_beta   90.00
_cell.angle_gamma   90.00
#
_symmetry.space_group_name_H-M   'P 1'
#
loop_
_entity.id
_entity.type
_entity.pdbx_description
1 polymer ?
#
loop_
_entity_poly.entity_id
_entity_poly.type
_entity_poly.pdbx_seq_one_letter_code
_entity_poly.pdbx_strand_id
1 'polypeptide(L)'
;MTETAEPVIVDVNVDRPYPVIIGTGLLGDLGRVLQGRHRVAILHQPVLTQTAEAIREYLAGNGIDAHRIEIPDAEAGKELPVVGFIWEVLGRIGIDRKDAIVSLGGGAATDVAGFAAATWLRGVDIVHVPTTLLGMVDAAVGGKTGINTDAGKNLVGAFHQPLAVLVDLATLESLPRNEIIAGMAEIVKAGFIADPVILDLIEADPQAAVDPAGTVLPELIRRAIAVKAEVVAADEKESALREILNYGHTLAHAIERRERYQWRHGAAVSVGLVFAAELGRLAGRLDDETADRHRRVLTALGLPVSYDADAFPQLLESMAGDKKTRSGVLRFVVLDGLAKPGRLEGPDPSLLAAAYSVVAKD
;
A
#
# COMPACT_ATOMS: atom_id res chain seq x y z
N MET A 1 20.88 -23.02 15.45
CA MET A 1 19.47 -22.62 15.50
C MET A 1 19.50 -21.20 16.02
N THR A 2 19.40 -20.21 15.13
CA THR A 2 19.22 -18.81 15.53
C THR A 2 17.84 -18.69 16.14
N GLU A 3 17.76 -18.25 17.41
CA GLU A 3 16.51 -17.87 18.06
C GLU A 3 15.81 -16.85 17.14
N THR A 4 14.70 -17.25 16.52
CA THR A 4 13.86 -16.28 15.79
C THR A 4 13.27 -15.34 16.83
N ALA A 5 13.55 -14.06 16.71
CA ALA A 5 12.96 -13.04 17.56
C ALA A 5 11.42 -13.17 17.54
N GLU A 6 10.77 -12.94 18.69
CA GLU A 6 9.32 -12.96 18.77
C GLU A 6 8.72 -11.92 17.79
N PRO A 7 7.66 -12.27 17.06
CA PRO A 7 6.99 -11.34 16.15
C PRO A 7 6.46 -10.11 16.89
N VAL A 8 6.56 -8.94 16.25
CA VAL A 8 5.96 -7.71 16.75
C VAL A 8 4.52 -7.63 16.24
N ILE A 9 3.60 -7.26 17.11
CA ILE A 9 2.17 -7.11 16.76
C ILE A 9 1.79 -5.64 16.78
N VAL A 10 1.13 -5.18 15.71
CA VAL A 10 0.48 -3.88 15.63
C VAL A 10 -1.02 -4.14 15.44
N ASP A 11 -1.83 -3.71 16.41
CA ASP A 11 -3.29 -3.88 16.35
C ASP A 11 -3.94 -2.76 15.53
N VAL A 12 -4.82 -3.13 14.63
CA VAL A 12 -5.69 -2.20 13.88
C VAL A 12 -7.06 -2.19 14.52
N ASN A 13 -7.37 -1.15 15.29
CA ASN A 13 -8.56 -1.03 16.12
C ASN A 13 -9.74 -0.41 15.34
N VAL A 14 -10.37 -1.20 14.51
CA VAL A 14 -11.56 -0.89 13.71
C VAL A 14 -12.77 -1.65 14.25
N ASP A 15 -13.95 -1.53 13.61
CA ASP A 15 -15.17 -2.26 14.03
C ASP A 15 -14.93 -3.77 14.19
N ARG A 16 -14.12 -4.36 13.32
CA ARG A 16 -13.59 -5.73 13.43
C ARG A 16 -12.07 -5.66 13.60
N PRO A 17 -11.53 -5.59 14.83
CA PRO A 17 -10.09 -5.46 15.07
C PRO A 17 -9.30 -6.65 14.54
N TYR A 18 -8.09 -6.40 14.08
CA TYR A 18 -7.19 -7.44 13.61
C TYR A 18 -5.72 -7.09 13.87
N PRO A 19 -4.85 -8.10 14.05
CA PRO A 19 -3.42 -7.89 14.21
C PRO A 19 -2.71 -7.80 12.86
N VAL A 20 -1.69 -6.95 12.80
CA VAL A 20 -0.60 -7.02 11.82
C VAL A 20 0.60 -7.64 12.54
N ILE A 21 0.98 -8.84 12.14
CA ILE A 21 2.05 -9.64 12.74
C ILE A 21 3.31 -9.46 11.88
N ILE A 22 4.37 -8.90 12.47
CA ILE A 22 5.60 -8.55 11.76
C ILE A 22 6.74 -9.41 12.31
N GLY A 23 7.39 -10.18 11.45
CA GLY A 23 8.48 -11.06 11.88
C GLY A 23 9.11 -11.80 10.71
N THR A 24 9.83 -12.87 11.00
CA THR A 24 10.48 -13.72 9.99
C THR A 24 10.02 -15.17 10.19
N GLY A 25 9.64 -15.83 9.10
CA GLY A 25 9.21 -17.23 9.15
C GLY A 25 7.83 -17.42 9.78
N LEU A 26 6.85 -16.60 9.44
CA LEU A 26 5.53 -16.53 10.06
C LEU A 26 4.55 -17.65 9.66
N LEU A 27 5.03 -18.74 9.07
CA LEU A 27 4.16 -19.86 8.65
C LEU A 27 3.39 -20.49 9.82
N GLY A 28 4.04 -20.57 11.01
CA GLY A 28 3.40 -21.05 12.23
C GLY A 28 2.28 -20.10 12.72
N ASP A 29 2.47 -18.81 12.55
CA ASP A 29 1.47 -17.78 12.87
C ASP A 29 0.26 -17.88 11.94
N LEU A 30 0.49 -18.11 10.65
CA LEU A 30 -0.58 -18.38 9.69
C LEU A 30 -1.44 -19.59 10.12
N GLY A 31 -0.82 -20.67 10.54
CA GLY A 31 -1.52 -21.84 11.05
C GLY A 31 -2.37 -21.53 12.29
N ARG A 32 -1.88 -20.68 13.20
CA ARG A 32 -2.64 -20.24 14.39
C ARG A 32 -3.85 -19.38 14.02
N VAL A 33 -3.67 -18.43 13.10
CA VAL A 33 -4.76 -17.56 12.62
C VAL A 33 -5.86 -18.36 11.91
N LEU A 34 -5.48 -19.41 11.19
CA LEU A 34 -6.41 -20.27 10.43
C LEU A 34 -6.93 -21.45 11.25
N GLN A 35 -6.61 -21.54 12.53
CA GLN A 35 -7.06 -22.66 13.37
C GLN A 35 -8.59 -22.79 13.38
N GLY A 36 -9.07 -24.02 13.16
CA GLY A 36 -10.51 -24.33 13.10
C GLY A 36 -11.16 -24.08 11.74
N ARG A 37 -10.42 -23.66 10.73
CA ARG A 37 -10.89 -23.63 9.34
C ARG A 37 -10.79 -25.02 8.73
N HIS A 38 -11.79 -25.39 7.91
CA HIS A 38 -11.78 -26.69 7.23
C HIS A 38 -11.09 -26.59 5.88
N ARG A 39 -11.34 -25.51 5.14
CA ARG A 39 -10.74 -25.22 3.83
C ARG A 39 -10.12 -23.87 3.77
N VAL A 40 -9.08 -23.74 2.94
CA VAL A 40 -8.38 -22.49 2.67
C VAL A 40 -8.05 -22.39 1.19
N ALA A 41 -8.42 -21.28 0.56
CA ALA A 41 -8.00 -20.94 -0.79
C ALA A 41 -6.81 -19.98 -0.72
N ILE A 42 -5.67 -20.36 -1.30
CA ILE A 42 -4.45 -19.57 -1.35
C ILE A 42 -4.35 -18.91 -2.73
N LEU A 43 -4.66 -17.63 -2.83
CA LEU A 43 -4.52 -16.85 -4.06
C LEU A 43 -3.09 -16.32 -4.15
N HIS A 44 -2.39 -16.66 -5.23
CA HIS A 44 -0.99 -16.29 -5.40
C HIS A 44 -0.62 -15.94 -6.84
N GLN A 45 0.42 -15.13 -6.99
CA GLN A 45 1.02 -14.79 -8.29
C GLN A 45 1.98 -15.91 -8.75
N PRO A 46 2.26 -16.06 -10.06
CA PRO A 46 3.07 -17.16 -10.59
C PRO A 46 4.47 -17.27 -9.99
N VAL A 47 5.12 -16.13 -9.71
CA VAL A 47 6.45 -16.07 -9.08
C VAL A 47 6.48 -16.68 -7.67
N LEU A 48 5.33 -16.80 -7.00
CA LEU A 48 5.18 -17.29 -5.64
C LEU A 48 4.65 -18.73 -5.57
N THR A 49 4.61 -19.46 -6.69
CA THR A 49 4.09 -20.83 -6.75
C THR A 49 4.72 -21.77 -5.73
N GLN A 50 6.05 -21.70 -5.54
CA GLN A 50 6.77 -22.55 -4.58
C GLN A 50 6.41 -22.18 -3.13
N THR A 51 6.32 -20.90 -2.81
CA THR A 51 5.90 -20.42 -1.49
C THR A 51 4.46 -20.80 -1.20
N ALA A 52 3.57 -20.65 -2.18
CA ALA A 52 2.17 -21.07 -2.05
C ALA A 52 2.03 -22.57 -1.83
N GLU A 53 2.89 -23.39 -2.48
CA GLU A 53 2.92 -24.83 -2.25
C GLU A 53 3.39 -25.19 -0.84
N ALA A 54 4.44 -24.55 -0.36
CA ALA A 54 4.91 -24.75 1.01
C ALA A 54 3.83 -24.42 2.06
N ILE A 55 3.09 -23.32 1.84
CA ILE A 55 1.95 -22.95 2.68
C ILE A 55 0.87 -24.02 2.60
N ARG A 56 0.52 -24.49 1.40
CA ARG A 56 -0.48 -25.55 1.19
C ARG A 56 -0.12 -26.83 1.94
N GLU A 57 1.14 -27.29 1.81
CA GLU A 57 1.62 -28.50 2.48
C GLU A 57 1.60 -28.35 4.01
N TYR A 58 2.04 -27.20 4.52
CA TYR A 58 1.99 -26.90 5.95
C TYR A 58 0.55 -26.95 6.49
N LEU A 59 -0.39 -26.30 5.81
CA LEU A 59 -1.81 -26.30 6.21
C LEU A 59 -2.43 -27.69 6.13
N ALA A 60 -2.13 -28.44 5.07
CA ALA A 60 -2.58 -29.83 4.91
C ALA A 60 -2.03 -30.74 6.04
N GLY A 61 -0.77 -30.57 6.42
CA GLY A 61 -0.15 -31.27 7.56
C GLY A 61 -0.81 -30.94 8.91
N ASN A 62 -1.52 -29.80 9.01
CA ASN A 62 -2.31 -29.39 10.17
C ASN A 62 -3.83 -29.69 10.01
N GLY A 63 -4.22 -30.49 9.03
CA GLY A 63 -5.60 -30.94 8.84
C GLY A 63 -6.52 -29.96 8.14
N ILE A 64 -5.98 -28.93 7.47
CA ILE A 64 -6.72 -27.95 6.67
C ILE A 64 -6.64 -28.35 5.20
N ASP A 65 -7.78 -28.50 4.52
CA ASP A 65 -7.87 -28.76 3.08
C ASP A 65 -7.55 -27.48 2.30
N ALA A 66 -6.27 -27.30 1.92
CA ALA A 66 -5.76 -26.09 1.31
C ALA A 66 -5.58 -26.24 -0.20
N HIS A 67 -6.08 -25.24 -0.95
CA HIS A 67 -6.06 -25.19 -2.42
C HIS A 67 -5.36 -23.93 -2.92
N ARG A 68 -4.48 -24.07 -3.92
CA ARG A 68 -3.84 -22.94 -4.58
C ARG A 68 -4.68 -22.47 -5.78
N ILE A 69 -4.76 -21.15 -5.91
CA ILE A 69 -5.39 -20.47 -7.05
C ILE A 69 -4.37 -19.47 -7.60
N GLU A 70 -3.80 -19.78 -8.75
CA GLU A 70 -2.87 -18.88 -9.41
C GLU A 70 -3.63 -17.77 -10.14
N ILE A 71 -3.23 -16.51 -9.92
CA ILE A 71 -3.81 -15.33 -10.55
C ILE A 71 -2.72 -14.60 -11.36
N PRO A 72 -3.07 -13.85 -12.41
CA PRO A 72 -2.11 -13.07 -13.18
C PRO A 72 -1.32 -12.09 -12.30
N ASP A 73 -0.11 -11.75 -12.75
CA ASP A 73 0.78 -10.84 -12.03
C ASP A 73 0.33 -9.39 -12.11
N ALA A 74 0.69 -8.61 -11.11
CA ALA A 74 0.46 -7.17 -11.01
C ALA A 74 -1.01 -6.75 -11.30
N GLU A 75 -1.20 -5.65 -12.01
CA GLU A 75 -2.52 -5.08 -12.27
C GLU A 75 -3.42 -5.94 -13.18
N ALA A 76 -2.84 -6.84 -13.99
CA ALA A 76 -3.62 -7.80 -14.77
C ALA A 76 -4.44 -8.77 -13.89
N GLY A 77 -3.98 -9.01 -12.65
CA GLY A 77 -4.71 -9.78 -11.65
C GLY A 77 -6.00 -9.10 -11.15
N LYS A 78 -6.13 -7.79 -11.35
CA LYS A 78 -7.27 -6.99 -10.85
C LYS A 78 -8.40 -6.81 -11.86
N GLU A 79 -8.44 -7.57 -12.92
CA GLU A 79 -9.48 -7.51 -13.93
C GLU A 79 -10.72 -8.34 -13.53
N LEU A 80 -11.91 -7.90 -13.93
CA LEU A 80 -13.17 -8.59 -13.62
C LEU A 80 -13.21 -10.06 -14.06
N PRO A 81 -12.67 -10.47 -15.24
CA PRO A 81 -12.60 -11.88 -15.62
C PRO A 81 -11.82 -12.75 -14.63
N VAL A 82 -10.74 -12.19 -14.02
CA VAL A 82 -9.94 -12.90 -13.00
C VAL A 82 -10.78 -13.14 -11.74
N VAL A 83 -11.55 -12.17 -11.31
CA VAL A 83 -12.46 -12.33 -10.18
C VAL A 83 -13.53 -13.38 -10.47
N GLY A 84 -14.09 -13.38 -11.67
CA GLY A 84 -15.02 -14.41 -12.12
C GLY A 84 -14.42 -15.82 -12.03
N PHE A 85 -13.18 -15.98 -12.51
CA PHE A 85 -12.44 -17.23 -12.38
C PHE A 85 -12.22 -17.64 -10.90
N ILE A 86 -11.83 -16.68 -10.05
CA ILE A 86 -11.66 -16.95 -8.60
C ILE A 86 -12.97 -17.47 -8.01
N TRP A 87 -14.11 -16.82 -8.26
CA TRP A 87 -15.41 -17.26 -7.73
C TRP A 87 -15.79 -18.67 -8.23
N GLU A 88 -15.55 -18.99 -9.50
CA GLU A 88 -15.79 -20.35 -10.03
C GLU A 88 -14.97 -21.39 -9.30
N VAL A 89 -13.69 -21.12 -9.03
CA VAL A 89 -12.80 -22.05 -8.30
C VAL A 89 -13.25 -22.18 -6.85
N LEU A 90 -13.56 -21.05 -6.16
CA LEU A 90 -14.07 -21.07 -4.79
C LEU A 90 -15.35 -21.96 -4.66
N GLY A 91 -16.25 -21.85 -5.65
CA GLY A 91 -17.43 -22.71 -5.74
C GLY A 91 -17.11 -24.18 -5.96
N ARG A 92 -16.16 -24.47 -6.84
CA ARG A 92 -15.74 -25.85 -7.17
C ARG A 92 -15.08 -26.54 -5.99
N ILE A 93 -14.22 -25.86 -5.23
CA ILE A 93 -13.56 -26.40 -4.05
C ILE A 93 -14.45 -26.35 -2.80
N GLY A 94 -15.60 -25.68 -2.88
CA GLY A 94 -16.62 -25.64 -1.82
C GLY A 94 -16.23 -24.78 -0.62
N ILE A 95 -15.61 -23.60 -0.85
CA ILE A 95 -15.34 -22.63 0.23
C ILE A 95 -16.66 -22.14 0.81
N ASP A 96 -16.86 -22.34 2.12
CA ASP A 96 -18.03 -21.89 2.86
C ASP A 96 -17.73 -20.67 3.77
N ARG A 97 -18.72 -20.21 4.54
CA ARG A 97 -18.58 -19.02 5.39
C ARG A 97 -17.65 -19.20 6.60
N LYS A 98 -17.27 -20.42 6.92
CA LYS A 98 -16.35 -20.74 8.04
C LYS A 98 -14.93 -20.96 7.56
N ASP A 99 -14.74 -21.00 6.24
CA ASP A 99 -13.45 -21.14 5.60
C ASP A 99 -12.76 -19.78 5.44
N ALA A 100 -11.58 -19.77 4.84
CA ALA A 100 -10.84 -18.54 4.64
C ALA A 100 -10.12 -18.50 3.28
N ILE A 101 -9.82 -17.29 2.86
CA ILE A 101 -8.91 -17.01 1.75
C ILE A 101 -7.58 -16.51 2.33
N VAL A 102 -6.48 -16.90 1.73
CA VAL A 102 -5.14 -16.33 1.97
C VAL A 102 -4.70 -15.64 0.70
N SER A 103 -4.37 -14.36 0.76
CA SER A 103 -3.69 -13.69 -0.33
C SER A 103 -2.18 -13.76 -0.12
N LEU A 104 -1.44 -14.20 -1.12
CA LEU A 104 0.02 -14.25 -1.12
C LEU A 104 0.54 -13.48 -2.33
N GLY A 105 1.11 -12.29 -2.09
CA GLY A 105 1.58 -11.44 -3.19
C GLY A 105 1.73 -9.98 -2.85
N GLY A 106 1.92 -9.14 -3.87
CA GLY A 106 1.95 -7.69 -3.71
C GLY A 106 0.56 -7.07 -3.56
N GLY A 107 0.50 -5.72 -3.59
CA GLY A 107 -0.74 -4.98 -3.38
C GLY A 107 -1.89 -5.36 -4.31
N ALA A 108 -1.62 -5.66 -5.58
CA ALA A 108 -2.66 -6.11 -6.51
C ALA A 108 -3.29 -7.44 -6.08
N ALA A 109 -2.48 -8.38 -5.57
CA ALA A 109 -2.98 -9.66 -5.07
C ALA A 109 -3.82 -9.47 -3.79
N THR A 110 -3.41 -8.60 -2.87
CA THR A 110 -4.19 -8.30 -1.67
C THR A 110 -5.52 -7.65 -2.01
N ASP A 111 -5.55 -6.71 -2.96
CA ASP A 111 -6.76 -6.02 -3.40
C ASP A 111 -7.78 -6.96 -4.03
N VAL A 112 -7.38 -7.77 -5.02
CA VAL A 112 -8.30 -8.68 -5.72
C VAL A 112 -8.76 -9.83 -4.83
N ALA A 113 -7.87 -10.40 -4.01
CA ALA A 113 -8.23 -11.45 -3.08
C ALA A 113 -9.18 -10.93 -1.99
N GLY A 114 -8.92 -9.71 -1.49
CA GLY A 114 -9.81 -9.03 -0.54
C GLY A 114 -11.19 -8.78 -1.13
N PHE A 115 -11.28 -8.35 -2.39
CA PHE A 115 -12.55 -8.16 -3.08
C PHE A 115 -13.29 -9.48 -3.33
N ALA A 116 -12.57 -10.53 -3.74
CA ALA A 116 -13.14 -11.87 -3.89
C ALA A 116 -13.70 -12.38 -2.55
N ALA A 117 -12.96 -12.19 -1.44
CA ALA A 117 -13.41 -12.55 -0.09
C ALA A 117 -14.65 -11.75 0.33
N ALA A 118 -14.67 -10.44 0.09
CA ALA A 118 -15.78 -9.56 0.43
C ALA A 118 -17.09 -9.94 -0.28
N THR A 119 -16.97 -10.45 -1.50
CA THR A 119 -18.12 -10.72 -2.37
C THR A 119 -18.57 -12.18 -2.37
N TRP A 120 -17.65 -13.14 -2.11
CA TRP A 120 -17.99 -14.54 -2.00
C TRP A 120 -18.90 -14.78 -0.78
N LEU A 121 -20.06 -15.40 -0.99
CA LEU A 121 -21.09 -15.68 0.05
C LEU A 121 -21.46 -14.43 0.90
N ARG A 122 -21.29 -13.22 0.39
CA ARG A 122 -21.46 -11.92 1.07
C ARG A 122 -20.43 -11.66 2.17
N GLY A 123 -19.26 -12.24 2.06
CA GLY A 123 -18.13 -12.08 2.95
C GLY A 123 -17.65 -13.41 3.56
N VAL A 124 -16.39 -13.75 3.28
CA VAL A 124 -15.63 -14.82 3.94
C VAL A 124 -14.37 -14.23 4.53
N ASP A 125 -13.78 -14.91 5.49
CA ASP A 125 -12.56 -14.43 6.13
C ASP A 125 -11.37 -14.43 5.18
N ILE A 126 -10.47 -13.45 5.35
CA ILE A 126 -9.24 -13.35 4.58
C ILE A 126 -8.04 -13.08 5.50
N VAL A 127 -6.91 -13.67 5.17
CA VAL A 127 -5.59 -13.36 5.75
C VAL A 127 -4.69 -12.83 4.64
N HIS A 128 -4.07 -11.68 4.84
CA HIS A 128 -3.10 -11.14 3.89
C HIS A 128 -1.68 -11.53 4.26
N VAL A 129 -0.93 -12.03 3.28
CA VAL A 129 0.52 -12.30 3.35
C VAL A 129 1.20 -11.47 2.26
N PRO A 130 1.40 -10.15 2.49
CA PRO A 130 2.02 -9.27 1.51
C PRO A 130 3.51 -9.63 1.34
N THR A 131 3.97 -9.72 0.10
CA THR A 131 5.36 -10.09 -0.24
C THR A 131 6.16 -8.94 -0.86
N THR A 132 5.57 -7.76 -0.98
CA THR A 132 6.24 -6.53 -1.42
C THR A 132 6.20 -5.49 -0.31
N LEU A 133 7.22 -4.62 -0.24
CA LEU A 133 7.26 -3.57 0.77
C LEU A 133 6.00 -2.68 0.72
N LEU A 134 5.58 -2.27 -0.49
CA LEU A 134 4.34 -1.51 -0.69
C LEU A 134 3.10 -2.25 -0.18
N GLY A 135 3.02 -3.55 -0.43
CA GLY A 135 1.94 -4.38 0.10
C GLY A 135 1.92 -4.40 1.63
N MET A 136 3.10 -4.52 2.26
CA MET A 136 3.25 -4.58 3.72
C MET A 136 2.82 -3.30 4.42
N VAL A 137 3.30 -2.14 3.92
CA VAL A 137 3.11 -0.86 4.62
C VAL A 137 1.86 -0.10 4.16
N ASP A 138 1.24 -0.54 3.05
CA ASP A 138 0.07 0.13 2.50
C ASP A 138 -1.07 -0.83 2.16
N ALA A 139 -1.03 -1.57 1.06
CA ALA A 139 -2.21 -2.21 0.48
C ALA A 139 -2.89 -3.24 1.40
N ALA A 140 -2.13 -4.04 2.17
CA ALA A 140 -2.69 -5.07 3.04
C ALA A 140 -3.35 -4.53 4.31
N VAL A 141 -3.16 -3.25 4.66
CA VAL A 141 -3.65 -2.65 5.91
C VAL A 141 -4.79 -1.66 5.63
N GLY A 142 -5.91 -1.82 6.32
CA GLY A 142 -7.02 -0.87 6.27
C GLY A 142 -8.22 -1.29 5.44
N GLY A 143 -8.28 -2.57 5.03
CA GLY A 143 -9.47 -3.22 4.49
C GLY A 143 -9.98 -2.68 3.15
N LYS A 144 -9.26 -1.79 2.48
CA LYS A 144 -9.60 -1.39 1.11
C LYS A 144 -9.33 -2.56 0.17
N THR A 145 -10.31 -2.96 -0.60
CA THR A 145 -10.22 -4.00 -1.62
C THR A 145 -10.80 -3.48 -2.92
N GLY A 146 -10.35 -3.97 -4.06
CA GLY A 146 -10.91 -3.48 -5.30
C GLY A 146 -10.32 -4.10 -6.55
N ILE A 147 -11.00 -3.82 -7.64
CA ILE A 147 -10.66 -4.24 -8.99
C ILE A 147 -10.65 -3.06 -9.96
N ASN A 148 -10.00 -3.26 -11.08
CA ASN A 148 -9.92 -2.27 -12.14
C ASN A 148 -11.09 -2.43 -13.13
N THR A 149 -11.44 -1.32 -13.75
CA THR A 149 -12.43 -1.25 -14.83
C THR A 149 -11.87 -0.41 -15.97
N ASP A 150 -12.51 -0.43 -17.13
CA ASP A 150 -12.13 0.42 -18.26
C ASP A 150 -12.18 1.93 -17.92
N ALA A 151 -12.99 2.29 -16.91
CA ALA A 151 -13.11 3.68 -16.46
C ALA A 151 -11.96 4.12 -15.53
N GLY A 152 -11.23 3.17 -14.91
CA GLY A 152 -10.10 3.46 -14.04
C GLY A 152 -9.81 2.37 -13.00
N LYS A 153 -8.71 2.57 -12.27
CA LYS A 153 -8.29 1.67 -11.18
C LYS A 153 -9.16 1.83 -9.94
N ASN A 154 -9.40 0.71 -9.24
CA ASN A 154 -10.01 0.65 -7.90
C ASN A 154 -11.40 1.33 -7.78
N LEU A 155 -12.13 1.49 -8.90
CA LEU A 155 -13.44 2.11 -8.88
C LEU A 155 -14.54 1.17 -8.37
N VAL A 156 -14.31 -0.13 -8.45
CA VAL A 156 -15.18 -1.17 -7.90
C VAL A 156 -14.46 -1.85 -6.77
N GLY A 157 -15.02 -1.84 -5.59
CA GLY A 157 -14.38 -2.40 -4.40
C GLY A 157 -15.30 -2.47 -3.20
N ALA A 158 -14.75 -2.95 -2.09
CA ALA A 158 -15.43 -3.03 -0.80
C ALA A 158 -14.44 -2.76 0.33
N PHE A 159 -14.93 -2.28 1.47
CA PHE A 159 -14.19 -2.33 2.72
C PHE A 159 -14.41 -3.71 3.35
N HIS A 160 -13.34 -4.48 3.47
CA HIS A 160 -13.37 -5.83 4.04
C HIS A 160 -12.11 -6.07 4.88
N GLN A 161 -12.26 -5.99 6.21
CA GLN A 161 -11.14 -6.13 7.12
C GLN A 161 -10.65 -7.58 7.18
N PRO A 162 -9.33 -7.84 7.15
CA PRO A 162 -8.79 -9.19 7.25
C PRO A 162 -8.89 -9.75 8.68
N LEU A 163 -8.72 -11.06 8.83
CA LEU A 163 -8.50 -11.71 10.13
C LEU A 163 -7.15 -11.32 10.72
N ALA A 164 -6.14 -11.22 9.87
CA ALA A 164 -4.79 -10.81 10.21
C ALA A 164 -4.03 -10.43 8.94
N VAL A 165 -2.96 -9.66 9.12
CA VAL A 165 -1.93 -9.43 8.11
C VAL A 165 -0.62 -10.00 8.63
N LEU A 166 0.03 -10.88 7.86
CA LEU A 166 1.31 -11.47 8.21
C LEU A 166 2.41 -10.84 7.34
N VAL A 167 3.20 -9.98 7.93
CA VAL A 167 4.33 -9.30 7.30
C VAL A 167 5.58 -10.11 7.54
N ASP A 168 5.82 -11.11 6.67
CA ASP A 168 7.01 -11.94 6.75
C ASP A 168 8.18 -11.26 6.05
N LEU A 169 9.10 -10.73 6.86
CA LEU A 169 10.26 -9.96 6.40
C LEU A 169 11.20 -10.78 5.52
N ALA A 170 11.22 -12.11 5.63
CA ALA A 170 12.04 -12.97 4.78
C ALA A 170 11.65 -12.86 3.30
N THR A 171 10.40 -12.47 2.99
CA THR A 171 9.96 -12.29 1.61
C THR A 171 10.67 -11.14 0.89
N LEU A 172 11.18 -10.16 1.65
CA LEU A 172 11.91 -9.02 1.11
C LEU A 172 13.31 -9.38 0.60
N GLU A 173 13.91 -10.49 1.06
CA GLU A 173 15.24 -10.94 0.60
C GLU A 173 15.24 -11.30 -0.88
N SER A 174 14.11 -11.80 -1.39
CA SER A 174 13.94 -12.15 -2.81
C SER A 174 13.32 -11.03 -3.64
N LEU A 175 12.88 -9.94 -3.00
CA LEU A 175 12.25 -8.82 -3.69
C LEU A 175 13.30 -7.97 -4.43
N PRO A 176 13.10 -7.65 -5.72
CA PRO A 176 14.01 -6.78 -6.43
C PRO A 176 14.20 -5.43 -5.73
N ARG A 177 15.45 -4.95 -5.65
CA ARG A 177 15.80 -3.71 -4.94
C ARG A 177 14.97 -2.50 -5.36
N ASN A 178 14.60 -2.39 -6.64
CA ASN A 178 13.76 -1.31 -7.15
C ASN A 178 12.32 -1.36 -6.62
N GLU A 179 11.82 -2.53 -6.25
CA GLU A 179 10.51 -2.68 -5.58
C GLU A 179 10.60 -2.26 -4.09
N ILE A 180 11.73 -2.55 -3.43
CA ILE A 180 11.99 -2.05 -2.06
C ILE A 180 12.04 -0.51 -2.10
N ILE A 181 12.85 0.06 -3.00
CA ILE A 181 12.94 1.52 -3.14
C ILE A 181 11.58 2.16 -3.43
N ALA A 182 10.78 1.57 -4.32
CA ALA A 182 9.44 2.07 -4.61
C ALA A 182 8.53 2.06 -3.35
N GLY A 183 8.57 0.99 -2.56
CA GLY A 183 7.81 0.91 -1.30
C GLY A 183 8.22 1.94 -0.25
N MET A 184 9.49 2.40 -0.28
CA MET A 184 9.98 3.41 0.64
C MET A 184 9.26 4.76 0.52
N ALA A 185 8.66 5.08 -0.63
CA ALA A 185 7.89 6.32 -0.79
C ALA A 185 6.72 6.41 0.19
N GLU A 186 6.04 5.29 0.47
CA GLU A 186 4.95 5.22 1.45
C GLU A 186 5.47 5.33 2.89
N ILE A 187 6.62 4.76 3.17
CA ILE A 187 7.28 4.89 4.48
C ILE A 187 7.69 6.35 4.71
N VAL A 188 8.31 7.00 3.72
CA VAL A 188 8.66 8.43 3.78
C VAL A 188 7.41 9.29 3.96
N LYS A 189 6.31 9.00 3.25
CA LYS A 189 5.03 9.67 3.45
C LYS A 189 4.57 9.56 4.91
N ALA A 190 4.60 8.37 5.51
CA ALA A 190 4.24 8.16 6.91
C ALA A 190 5.11 9.01 7.86
N GLY A 191 6.40 9.15 7.54
CA GLY A 191 7.33 10.02 8.26
C GLY A 191 6.91 11.48 8.24
N PHE A 192 6.54 12.01 7.08
CA PHE A 192 6.15 13.41 6.95
C PHE A 192 4.78 13.73 7.53
N ILE A 193 3.83 12.80 7.47
CA ILE A 193 2.45 13.08 7.96
C ILE A 193 2.27 12.82 9.46
N ALA A 194 3.10 11.95 10.10
CA ALA A 194 2.83 11.53 11.47
C ALA A 194 4.06 11.17 12.31
N ASP A 195 5.07 10.45 11.78
CA ASP A 195 6.20 9.94 12.58
C ASP A 195 7.56 10.39 12.02
N PRO A 196 8.07 11.58 12.41
CA PRO A 196 9.35 12.10 11.93
C PRO A 196 10.57 11.23 12.23
N VAL A 197 10.51 10.31 13.20
CA VAL A 197 11.61 9.38 13.50
C VAL A 197 11.91 8.48 12.29
N ILE A 198 10.93 8.21 11.45
CA ILE A 198 11.13 7.51 10.17
C ILE A 198 12.16 8.25 9.31
N LEU A 199 12.01 9.58 9.20
CA LEU A 199 12.90 10.41 8.39
C LEU A 199 14.30 10.45 8.98
N ASP A 200 14.41 10.59 10.31
CA ASP A 200 15.69 10.61 11.01
C ASP A 200 16.47 9.30 10.82
N LEU A 201 15.78 8.15 10.87
CA LEU A 201 16.39 6.83 10.63
C LEU A 201 16.89 6.69 9.18
N ILE A 202 16.11 7.18 8.21
CA ILE A 202 16.51 7.14 6.79
C ILE A 202 17.71 8.06 6.54
N GLU A 203 17.72 9.27 7.09
CA GLU A 203 18.80 10.24 6.92
C GLU A 203 20.10 9.79 7.60
N ALA A 204 20.00 9.07 8.71
CA ALA A 204 21.17 8.52 9.41
C ALA A 204 21.93 7.47 8.56
N ASP A 205 21.23 6.60 7.86
CA ASP A 205 21.81 5.63 6.93
C ASP A 205 20.79 5.19 5.85
N PRO A 206 20.78 5.88 4.70
CA PRO A 206 19.87 5.54 3.61
C PRO A 206 20.08 4.13 3.01
N GLN A 207 21.28 3.57 3.12
CA GLN A 207 21.55 2.22 2.62
C GLN A 207 21.00 1.16 3.58
N ALA A 208 21.17 1.33 4.88
CA ALA A 208 20.56 0.47 5.88
C ALA A 208 19.02 0.54 5.86
N ALA A 209 18.46 1.69 5.48
CA ALA A 209 17.01 1.87 5.34
C ALA A 209 16.36 1.00 4.24
N VAL A 210 17.14 0.52 3.27
CA VAL A 210 16.68 -0.33 2.16
C VAL A 210 17.32 -1.72 2.16
N ASP A 211 17.99 -2.09 3.23
CA ASP A 211 18.62 -3.40 3.39
C ASP A 211 17.66 -4.39 4.08
N PRO A 212 17.13 -5.41 3.36
CA PRO A 212 16.22 -6.39 3.94
C PRO A 212 16.86 -7.29 5.00
N ALA A 213 18.19 -7.43 5.01
CA ALA A 213 18.92 -8.21 6.00
C ALA A 213 19.29 -7.39 7.24
N GLY A 214 19.08 -6.06 7.21
CA GLY A 214 19.41 -5.14 8.29
C GLY A 214 18.33 -5.04 9.36
N THR A 215 18.58 -4.19 10.35
CA THR A 215 17.62 -3.93 11.44
C THR A 215 16.81 -2.64 11.25
N VAL A 216 17.25 -1.75 10.35
CA VAL A 216 16.60 -0.45 10.12
C VAL A 216 15.30 -0.60 9.34
N LEU A 217 15.31 -1.36 8.24
CA LEU A 217 14.12 -1.56 7.41
C LEU A 217 12.95 -2.19 8.19
N PRO A 218 13.14 -3.24 9.01
CA PRO A 218 12.08 -3.77 9.88
C PRO A 218 11.45 -2.72 10.80
N GLU A 219 12.26 -1.86 11.42
CA GLU A 219 11.75 -0.79 12.28
C GLU A 219 10.97 0.27 11.48
N LEU A 220 11.42 0.63 10.29
CA LEU A 220 10.71 1.54 9.38
C LEU A 220 9.35 0.95 8.96
N ILE A 221 9.30 -0.33 8.63
CA ILE A 221 8.05 -1.05 8.31
C ILE A 221 7.09 -1.00 9.49
N ARG A 222 7.56 -1.35 10.69
CA ARG A 222 6.74 -1.33 11.90
C ARG A 222 6.14 0.06 12.16
N ARG A 223 6.96 1.12 12.04
CA ARG A 223 6.51 2.50 12.24
C ARG A 223 5.48 2.94 11.20
N ALA A 224 5.74 2.66 9.93
CA ALA A 224 4.81 3.00 8.86
C ALA A 224 3.46 2.27 9.01
N ILE A 225 3.48 0.99 9.41
CA ILE A 225 2.27 0.22 9.71
C ILE A 225 1.54 0.82 10.92
N ALA A 226 2.25 1.22 11.98
CA ALA A 226 1.64 1.84 13.16
C ALA A 226 0.93 3.15 12.80
N VAL A 227 1.58 4.04 12.03
CA VAL A 227 0.94 5.27 11.51
C VAL A 227 -0.33 4.94 10.73
N LYS A 228 -0.27 3.97 9.82
CA LYS A 228 -1.43 3.60 9.03
C LYS A 228 -2.55 3.01 9.89
N ALA A 229 -2.21 2.14 10.84
CA ALA A 229 -3.17 1.53 11.77
C ALA A 229 -3.93 2.59 12.59
N GLU A 230 -3.22 3.60 13.11
CA GLU A 230 -3.83 4.71 13.86
C GLU A 230 -4.79 5.52 12.98
N VAL A 231 -4.38 5.87 11.76
CA VAL A 231 -5.22 6.65 10.84
C VAL A 231 -6.46 5.86 10.42
N VAL A 232 -6.30 4.56 10.14
CA VAL A 232 -7.42 3.66 9.78
C VAL A 232 -8.38 3.47 10.94
N ALA A 233 -7.86 3.31 12.16
CA ALA A 233 -8.68 3.19 13.37
C ALA A 233 -9.51 4.45 13.63
N ALA A 234 -8.95 5.64 13.33
CA ALA A 234 -9.65 6.91 13.50
C ALA A 234 -10.70 7.19 12.40
N ASP A 235 -10.53 6.63 11.19
CA ASP A 235 -11.45 6.81 10.06
C ASP A 235 -11.43 5.60 9.13
N GLU A 236 -12.12 4.54 9.51
CA GLU A 236 -12.13 3.25 8.80
C GLU A 236 -12.59 3.37 7.33
N LYS A 237 -13.61 4.21 7.06
CA LYS A 237 -14.27 4.31 5.75
C LYS A 237 -13.84 5.52 4.92
N GLU A 238 -12.74 6.20 5.32
CA GLU A 238 -12.21 7.36 4.59
C GLU A 238 -13.24 8.48 4.40
N SER A 239 -13.91 8.83 5.48
CA SER A 239 -14.92 9.89 5.49
C SER A 239 -14.30 11.30 5.59
N ALA A 240 -13.16 11.44 6.27
CA ALA A 240 -12.50 12.73 6.49
C ALA A 240 -11.00 12.62 6.80
N LEU A 241 -10.62 12.04 7.97
CA LEU A 241 -9.24 12.05 8.47
C LEU A 241 -8.29 11.19 7.63
N ARG A 242 -8.75 10.03 7.17
CA ARG A 242 -7.93 9.09 6.39
C ARG A 242 -7.41 9.69 5.08
N GLU A 243 -8.00 10.81 4.61
CA GLU A 243 -7.51 11.56 3.45
C GLU A 243 -6.05 12.01 3.60
N ILE A 244 -5.52 12.17 4.83
CA ILE A 244 -4.10 12.52 5.05
C ILE A 244 -3.14 11.50 4.44
N LEU A 245 -3.53 10.23 4.30
CA LEU A 245 -2.75 9.20 3.62
C LEU A 245 -2.59 9.48 2.12
N ASN A 246 -3.39 10.39 1.56
CA ASN A 246 -3.28 10.83 0.16
C ASN A 246 -2.29 12.00 -0.02
N TYR A 247 -1.43 12.28 0.96
CA TYR A 247 -0.34 13.25 0.81
C TYR A 247 0.55 12.86 -0.39
N GLY A 248 0.73 13.78 -1.34
CA GLY A 248 1.43 13.53 -2.61
C GLY A 248 0.61 12.81 -3.70
N HIS A 249 -0.50 12.13 -3.35
CA HIS A 249 -1.22 11.24 -4.27
C HIS A 249 -1.99 11.95 -5.38
N THR A 250 -2.42 13.19 -5.19
CA THR A 250 -3.18 13.92 -6.23
C THR A 250 -2.37 14.05 -7.53
N LEU A 251 -1.09 14.42 -7.45
CA LEU A 251 -0.21 14.45 -8.62
C LEU A 251 0.24 13.04 -9.01
N ALA A 252 0.57 12.18 -8.05
CA ALA A 252 1.03 10.83 -8.32
C ALA A 252 0.05 10.04 -9.19
N HIS A 253 -1.23 10.04 -8.87
CA HIS A 253 -2.26 9.35 -9.67
C HIS A 253 -2.40 9.94 -11.09
N ALA A 254 -2.20 11.25 -11.26
CA ALA A 254 -2.19 11.87 -12.59
C ALA A 254 -0.99 11.39 -13.42
N ILE A 255 0.19 11.27 -12.78
CA ILE A 255 1.40 10.71 -13.42
C ILE A 255 1.16 9.24 -13.78
N GLU A 256 0.65 8.41 -12.86
CA GLU A 256 0.37 7.00 -13.14
C GLU A 256 -0.57 6.81 -14.33
N ARG A 257 -1.63 7.63 -14.46
CA ARG A 257 -2.54 7.60 -15.61
C ARG A 257 -1.84 7.96 -16.90
N ARG A 258 -1.04 9.04 -16.91
CA ARG A 258 -0.27 9.48 -18.08
C ARG A 258 0.72 8.41 -18.54
N GLU A 259 1.39 7.75 -17.62
CA GLU A 259 2.33 6.65 -17.85
C GLU A 259 1.61 5.32 -18.13
N ARG A 260 0.29 5.30 -18.23
CA ARG A 260 -0.51 4.07 -18.42
C ARG A 260 -0.17 2.99 -17.42
N TYR A 261 0.15 3.43 -16.18
CA TYR A 261 0.54 2.57 -15.05
C TYR A 261 1.83 1.76 -15.28
N GLN A 262 2.70 2.19 -16.18
CA GLN A 262 4.01 1.58 -16.40
C GLN A 262 5.04 2.06 -15.36
N TRP A 263 4.87 3.24 -14.80
CA TRP A 263 5.66 3.70 -13.67
C TRP A 263 5.25 2.98 -12.39
N ARG A 264 6.26 2.68 -11.55
CA ARG A 264 5.97 2.19 -10.20
C ARG A 264 5.26 3.23 -9.38
N HIS A 265 4.26 2.80 -8.62
CA HIS A 265 3.47 3.67 -7.75
C HIS A 265 4.34 4.57 -6.87
N GLY A 266 5.32 4.00 -6.14
CA GLY A 266 6.20 4.79 -5.27
C GLY A 266 7.06 5.82 -5.99
N ALA A 267 7.41 5.60 -7.27
CA ALA A 267 8.10 6.60 -8.06
C ALA A 267 7.19 7.83 -8.32
N ALA A 268 5.94 7.59 -8.66
CA ALA A 268 4.95 8.66 -8.84
C ALA A 268 4.66 9.39 -7.51
N VAL A 269 4.49 8.63 -6.41
CA VAL A 269 4.26 9.18 -5.07
C VAL A 269 5.44 10.05 -4.62
N SER A 270 6.68 9.65 -4.90
CA SER A 270 7.87 10.44 -4.58
C SER A 270 7.84 11.83 -5.22
N VAL A 271 7.55 11.92 -6.51
CA VAL A 271 7.39 13.21 -7.20
C VAL A 271 6.22 14.00 -6.62
N GLY A 272 5.12 13.32 -6.34
CA GLY A 272 3.93 13.93 -5.74
C GLY A 272 4.18 14.48 -4.34
N LEU A 273 5.02 13.84 -3.52
CA LEU A 273 5.40 14.32 -2.19
C LEU A 273 6.20 15.62 -2.28
N VAL A 274 7.19 15.68 -3.18
CA VAL A 274 7.96 16.92 -3.40
C VAL A 274 7.05 18.03 -3.90
N PHE A 275 6.17 17.76 -4.87
CA PHE A 275 5.19 18.72 -5.36
C PHE A 275 4.27 19.25 -4.25
N ALA A 276 3.73 18.36 -3.40
CA ALA A 276 2.83 18.74 -2.32
C ALA A 276 3.54 19.57 -1.23
N ALA A 277 4.82 19.27 -0.96
CA ALA A 277 5.66 20.06 -0.06
C ALA A 277 5.89 21.48 -0.61
N GLU A 278 6.25 21.60 -1.89
CA GLU A 278 6.43 22.88 -2.56
C GLU A 278 5.13 23.70 -2.62
N LEU A 279 4.01 23.04 -2.89
CA LEU A 279 2.70 23.66 -2.87
C LEU A 279 2.38 24.23 -1.47
N GLY A 280 2.67 23.48 -0.41
CA GLY A 280 2.53 23.91 0.99
C GLY A 280 3.44 25.09 1.31
N ARG A 281 4.71 25.06 0.87
CA ARG A 281 5.67 26.13 1.05
C ARG A 281 5.23 27.43 0.35
N LEU A 282 4.85 27.34 -0.92
CA LEU A 282 4.36 28.49 -1.69
C LEU A 282 3.04 29.06 -1.16
N ALA A 283 2.21 28.22 -0.52
CA ALA A 283 1.01 28.66 0.17
C ALA A 283 1.28 29.26 1.57
N GLY A 284 2.54 29.35 2.00
CA GLY A 284 2.94 29.90 3.31
C GLY A 284 2.58 29.01 4.50
N ARG A 285 2.38 27.69 4.28
CA ARG A 285 1.97 26.73 5.30
C ARG A 285 3.11 25.82 5.78
N LEU A 286 4.14 25.61 4.97
CA LEU A 286 5.30 24.78 5.27
C LEU A 286 6.58 25.63 5.22
N ASP A 287 7.47 25.42 6.17
CA ASP A 287 8.78 26.06 6.19
C ASP A 287 9.72 25.46 5.12
N ASP A 288 10.73 26.27 4.73
CA ASP A 288 11.68 25.93 3.67
C ASP A 288 12.48 24.66 4.02
N GLU A 289 12.92 24.50 5.29
CA GLU A 289 13.72 23.36 5.73
C GLU A 289 12.93 22.04 5.60
N THR A 290 11.66 22.04 6.03
CA THR A 290 10.80 20.84 5.89
C THR A 290 10.50 20.55 4.42
N ALA A 291 10.27 21.56 3.59
CA ALA A 291 10.05 21.37 2.15
C ALA A 291 11.29 20.75 1.47
N ASP A 292 12.48 21.31 1.73
CA ASP A 292 13.74 20.79 1.19
C ASP A 292 14.07 19.38 1.68
N ARG A 293 13.69 19.04 2.93
CA ARG A 293 13.87 17.70 3.50
C ARG A 293 13.19 16.62 2.67
N HIS A 294 12.03 16.88 2.05
CA HIS A 294 11.37 15.92 1.16
C HIS A 294 12.29 15.49 0.03
N ARG A 295 12.85 16.46 -0.66
CA ARG A 295 13.76 16.19 -1.79
C ARG A 295 15.02 15.45 -1.34
N ARG A 296 15.62 15.87 -0.22
CA ARG A 296 16.85 15.24 0.31
C ARG A 296 16.61 13.78 0.65
N VAL A 297 15.59 13.47 1.43
CA VAL A 297 15.28 12.09 1.88
C VAL A 297 14.97 11.18 0.70
N LEU A 298 14.10 11.63 -0.22
CA LEU A 298 13.70 10.82 -1.38
C LEU A 298 14.87 10.58 -2.34
N THR A 299 15.71 11.61 -2.58
CA THR A 299 16.91 11.47 -3.41
C THR A 299 17.94 10.52 -2.78
N ALA A 300 18.13 10.57 -1.46
CA ALA A 300 19.06 9.70 -0.75
C ALA A 300 18.67 8.20 -0.87
N LEU A 301 17.37 7.91 -1.00
CA LEU A 301 16.86 6.57 -1.26
C LEU A 301 16.91 6.16 -2.74
N GLY A 302 17.29 7.07 -3.65
CA GLY A 302 17.29 6.82 -5.10
C GLY A 302 15.91 6.90 -5.75
N LEU A 303 14.93 7.51 -5.08
CA LEU A 303 13.61 7.78 -5.64
C LEU A 303 13.63 9.01 -6.56
N PRO A 304 12.84 9.04 -7.66
CA PRO A 304 12.75 10.20 -8.52
C PRO A 304 12.05 11.36 -7.79
N VAL A 305 12.58 12.57 -7.98
CA VAL A 305 12.05 13.81 -7.39
C VAL A 305 11.68 14.85 -8.45
N SER A 306 11.64 14.42 -9.70
CA SER A 306 11.30 15.26 -10.86
C SER A 306 10.55 14.45 -11.92
N TYR A 307 9.83 15.16 -12.79
CA TYR A 307 9.05 14.60 -13.88
C TYR A 307 9.09 15.54 -15.09
N ASP A 308 8.57 15.08 -16.24
CA ASP A 308 8.52 15.77 -17.54
C ASP A 308 7.94 17.18 -17.44
N ALA A 309 8.70 18.21 -17.84
CA ALA A 309 8.29 19.61 -17.78
C ALA A 309 7.04 19.91 -18.62
N ASP A 310 6.90 19.28 -19.78
CA ASP A 310 5.79 19.52 -20.71
C ASP A 310 4.48 18.81 -20.28
N ALA A 311 4.54 17.97 -19.25
CA ALA A 311 3.39 17.18 -18.81
C ALA A 311 2.34 17.97 -18.02
N PHE A 312 2.68 19.14 -17.46
CA PHE A 312 1.83 19.85 -16.50
C PHE A 312 0.39 20.11 -17.00
N PRO A 313 0.14 20.59 -18.22
CA PRO A 313 -1.23 20.83 -18.68
C PRO A 313 -2.09 19.57 -18.65
N GLN A 314 -1.54 18.43 -19.10
CA GLN A 314 -2.23 17.14 -19.11
C GLN A 314 -2.46 16.60 -17.70
N LEU A 315 -1.47 16.77 -16.81
CA LEU A 315 -1.58 16.35 -15.42
C LEU A 315 -2.64 17.18 -14.68
N LEU A 316 -2.70 18.49 -14.92
CA LEU A 316 -3.71 19.38 -14.35
C LEU A 316 -5.11 18.98 -14.78
N GLU A 317 -5.31 18.67 -16.06
CA GLU A 317 -6.59 18.16 -16.59
C GLU A 317 -6.96 16.83 -15.93
N SER A 318 -6.00 15.90 -15.77
CA SER A 318 -6.22 14.62 -15.10
C SER A 318 -6.60 14.79 -13.63
N MET A 319 -5.92 15.67 -12.91
CA MET A 319 -6.24 16.02 -11.52
C MET A 319 -7.63 16.66 -11.39
N ALA A 320 -8.03 17.50 -12.34
CA ALA A 320 -9.35 18.15 -12.36
C ALA A 320 -10.48 17.18 -12.77
N GLY A 321 -10.19 16.21 -13.64
CA GLY A 321 -11.16 15.21 -14.13
C GLY A 321 -11.64 14.28 -13.02
N ASP A 322 -10.79 13.90 -12.09
CA ASP A 322 -11.12 13.06 -10.94
C ASP A 322 -12.13 13.72 -9.97
N LYS A 323 -12.36 15.02 -10.12
CA LYS A 323 -13.18 15.88 -9.24
C LYS A 323 -14.55 16.21 -9.77
N LYS A 324 -14.83 16.06 -11.04
CA LYS A 324 -16.19 16.19 -11.56
C LYS A 324 -17.16 15.24 -10.84
N THR A 325 -16.61 14.22 -10.16
CA THR A 325 -17.36 13.27 -9.32
C THR A 325 -17.49 13.67 -7.84
N ARG A 326 -16.70 14.68 -7.33
CA ARG A 326 -16.64 15.01 -5.89
C ARG A 326 -16.79 16.51 -5.57
N SER A 327 -17.71 17.24 -6.09
CA SER A 327 -17.99 18.67 -5.82
C SER A 327 -17.17 19.75 -6.55
N GLY A 328 -16.35 19.42 -7.54
CA GLY A 328 -15.80 20.42 -8.49
C GLY A 328 -14.58 21.24 -8.03
N VAL A 329 -14.12 21.13 -6.76
CA VAL A 329 -12.98 21.89 -6.25
C VAL A 329 -11.72 21.02 -6.09
N LEU A 330 -10.57 21.51 -6.62
CA LEU A 330 -9.26 20.85 -6.46
C LEU A 330 -8.83 20.87 -4.98
N ARG A 331 -8.52 19.68 -4.43
CA ARG A 331 -8.05 19.51 -3.05
C ARG A 331 -6.70 18.83 -3.03
N PHE A 332 -5.82 19.32 -2.19
CA PHE A 332 -4.53 18.71 -1.92
C PHE A 332 -4.37 18.51 -0.42
N VAL A 333 -3.82 17.38 -0.05
CA VAL A 333 -3.22 17.26 1.28
C VAL A 333 -1.89 17.99 1.21
N VAL A 334 -1.65 18.88 2.15
CA VAL A 334 -0.39 19.62 2.36
C VAL A 334 0.01 19.51 3.83
N LEU A 335 1.16 20.02 4.22
CA LEU A 335 1.58 20.07 5.62
C LEU A 335 1.50 21.51 6.15
N ASP A 336 1.03 21.67 7.39
CA ASP A 336 1.08 22.89 8.20
C ASP A 336 2.31 22.90 9.14
N GLY A 337 3.33 22.19 8.77
CA GLY A 337 4.56 21.87 9.48
C GLY A 337 4.77 20.35 9.53
N LEU A 338 5.97 19.93 9.94
CA LEU A 338 6.33 18.52 10.05
C LEU A 338 5.32 17.74 10.94
N ALA A 339 4.82 16.62 10.45
CA ALA A 339 3.80 15.79 11.10
C ALA A 339 2.47 16.53 11.41
N LYS A 340 2.15 17.54 10.63
CA LYS A 340 0.89 18.30 10.75
C LYS A 340 0.17 18.37 9.40
N PRO A 341 -0.47 17.28 8.95
CA PRO A 341 -1.18 17.28 7.68
C PRO A 341 -2.42 18.16 7.74
N GLY A 342 -2.67 18.86 6.64
CA GLY A 342 -3.81 19.74 6.46
C GLY A 342 -4.33 19.69 5.02
N ARG A 343 -5.37 20.46 4.73
CA ARG A 343 -5.99 20.54 3.40
C ARG A 343 -5.78 21.91 2.78
N LEU A 344 -5.52 21.91 1.49
CA LEU A 344 -5.52 23.11 0.63
C LEU A 344 -6.60 22.90 -0.44
N GLU A 345 -7.65 23.71 -0.38
CA GLU A 345 -8.79 23.65 -1.31
C GLU A 345 -8.75 24.78 -2.30
N GLY A 346 -8.96 24.47 -3.57
CA GLY A 346 -9.00 25.46 -4.66
C GLY A 346 -7.76 26.34 -4.79
N PRO A 347 -6.53 25.80 -4.74
CA PRO A 347 -5.35 26.64 -4.94
C PRO A 347 -5.40 27.34 -6.29
N ASP A 348 -4.86 28.55 -6.34
CA ASP A 348 -4.74 29.29 -7.59
C ASP A 348 -3.93 28.48 -8.62
N PRO A 349 -4.35 28.42 -9.90
CA PRO A 349 -3.61 27.71 -10.94
C PRO A 349 -2.15 28.16 -11.10
N SER A 350 -1.84 29.44 -10.84
CA SER A 350 -0.47 29.94 -10.86
C SER A 350 0.39 29.33 -9.75
N LEU A 351 -0.20 29.07 -8.58
CA LEU A 351 0.46 28.40 -7.47
C LEU A 351 0.80 26.95 -7.82
N LEU A 352 -0.14 26.26 -8.49
CA LEU A 352 0.08 24.88 -8.96
C LEU A 352 1.19 24.84 -10.03
N ALA A 353 1.21 25.78 -10.97
CA ALA A 353 2.24 25.88 -11.99
C ALA A 353 3.63 26.17 -11.36
N ALA A 354 3.68 27.07 -10.37
CA ALA A 354 4.91 27.39 -9.65
C ALA A 354 5.42 26.16 -8.86
N ALA A 355 4.56 25.45 -8.15
CA ALA A 355 4.93 24.21 -7.45
C ALA A 355 5.43 23.14 -8.42
N TYR A 356 4.76 23.00 -9.59
CA TYR A 356 5.18 22.03 -10.59
C TYR A 356 6.55 22.37 -11.21
N SER A 357 6.85 23.65 -11.42
CA SER A 357 8.15 24.07 -11.98
C SER A 357 9.36 23.58 -11.16
N VAL A 358 9.17 23.33 -9.86
CA VAL A 358 10.23 22.82 -8.99
C VAL A 358 10.49 21.32 -9.21
N VAL A 359 9.47 20.57 -9.61
CA VAL A 359 9.59 19.13 -9.94
C VAL A 359 9.74 18.88 -11.45
N ALA A 360 9.66 19.93 -12.27
CA ALA A 360 9.84 19.83 -13.71
C ALA A 360 11.31 19.54 -14.08
N LYS A 361 11.50 18.68 -15.07
CA LYS A 361 12.81 18.35 -15.65
C LYS A 361 12.68 18.23 -17.16
N ASP A 362 13.62 18.83 -17.88
CA ASP A 362 13.77 18.72 -19.33
C ASP A 362 14.20 17.32 -19.77
#